data_c17ecdf667330216550380ab415e5262
#
_entry.id   c17ecdf667330216550380ab415e5262
#
_cell.length_a   1.000
_cell.length_b   1.000
_cell.length_c   1.000
_cell.angle_alpha   90.00
_cell.angle_beta   90.00
_cell.angle_gamma   90.00
#
_symmetry.space_group_name_H-M   'P 1'
#
loop_
_entity.id
_entity.type
_entity.pdbx_description
1 polymer ?
#
loop_
_entity_poly.entity_id
_entity_poly.type
_entity_poly.pdbx_seq_one_letter_code
_entity_poly.pdbx_strand_id
1 'polypeptide(L)'
;LWQADTPLAIMTVAEKYRRDTAKEAREVYRTEDKAHPGVARLYRHGSTLLGGDIWLLNWPQPREFPEFRHTPAQTRRMFARRGWRRIVGFKTRNPIHRAHEYIQKTALEITDGLLLHPLVGETKADDIPADVRMQSYEAILRDYYPADRVLLGVFPAAMRYAGPREAIFHALARKNYGC
;
A
#
# COMPACT_ATOMS: atom_id res chain seq x y z
N LEU A 1 21.13 -5.90 5.28
CA LEU A 1 20.28 -4.96 4.56
C LEU A 1 20.40 -3.58 5.18
N TRP A 2 20.56 -2.55 4.37
CA TRP A 2 20.83 -1.18 4.83
C TRP A 2 19.88 -0.19 4.18
N GLN A 3 19.60 0.90 4.89
CA GLN A 3 18.92 2.08 4.34
C GLN A 3 19.83 3.30 4.62
N ALA A 4 20.48 3.82 3.59
CA ALA A 4 21.60 4.73 3.73
C ALA A 4 22.64 4.12 4.71
N ASP A 5 22.97 4.80 5.78
CA ASP A 5 23.97 4.35 6.78
C ASP A 5 23.36 3.56 7.95
N THR A 6 22.05 3.27 7.90
CA THR A 6 21.37 2.55 8.98
C THR A 6 21.19 1.08 8.62
N PRO A 7 21.72 0.13 9.42
CA PRO A 7 21.46 -1.29 9.23
C PRO A 7 19.99 -1.60 9.60
N LEU A 8 19.23 -2.10 8.64
CA LEU A 8 17.81 -2.44 8.85
C LEU A 8 17.61 -3.88 9.30
N ALA A 9 18.34 -4.80 8.69
CA ALA A 9 18.14 -6.22 8.95
C ALA A 9 19.38 -7.04 8.60
N ILE A 10 19.50 -8.19 9.23
CA ILE A 10 20.44 -9.26 8.86
C ILE A 10 19.66 -10.33 8.11
N MET A 11 20.22 -10.86 7.05
CA MET A 11 19.65 -11.99 6.31
C MET A 11 20.64 -13.16 6.33
N THR A 12 20.20 -14.32 6.80
CA THR A 12 20.92 -15.56 6.57
C THR A 12 20.55 -16.07 5.19
N VAL A 13 21.48 -16.02 4.26
CA VAL A 13 21.23 -16.42 2.87
C VAL A 13 21.18 -17.94 2.81
N ALA A 14 19.99 -18.50 2.62
CA ALA A 14 19.76 -19.94 2.42
C ALA A 14 19.88 -20.31 0.93
N GLU A 15 19.47 -19.42 0.04
CA GLU A 15 19.55 -19.66 -1.41
C GLU A 15 19.88 -18.37 -2.17
N LYS A 16 20.52 -18.59 -3.33
CA LYS A 16 20.79 -17.55 -4.33
C LYS A 16 20.38 -18.10 -5.69
N TYR A 17 19.44 -17.46 -6.33
CA TYR A 17 18.90 -17.93 -7.61
C TYR A 17 18.72 -16.80 -8.62
N ARG A 18 18.58 -17.18 -9.88
CA ARG A 18 18.25 -16.25 -10.97
C ARG A 18 16.77 -16.35 -11.29
N ARG A 19 16.10 -15.21 -11.35
CA ARG A 19 14.75 -15.12 -11.87
C ARG A 19 14.76 -15.06 -13.41
N ASP A 20 13.76 -15.66 -14.01
CA ASP A 20 13.46 -15.44 -15.43
C ASP A 20 12.61 -14.18 -15.55
N THR A 21 13.27 -13.07 -15.87
CA THR A 21 12.64 -11.74 -15.95
C THR A 21 11.58 -11.67 -17.06
N ALA A 22 11.81 -12.34 -18.20
CA ALA A 22 10.85 -12.35 -19.30
C ALA A 22 9.59 -13.16 -18.94
N LYS A 23 9.76 -14.32 -18.32
CA LYS A 23 8.64 -15.11 -17.80
C LYS A 23 7.84 -14.33 -16.76
N GLU A 24 8.52 -13.68 -15.81
CA GLU A 24 7.86 -12.84 -14.79
C GLU A 24 7.07 -11.69 -15.43
N ALA A 25 7.63 -11.02 -16.45
CA ALA A 25 6.94 -9.97 -17.19
C ALA A 25 5.64 -10.50 -17.83
N ARG A 26 5.72 -11.60 -18.58
CA ARG A 26 4.54 -12.21 -19.22
C ARG A 26 3.48 -12.66 -18.22
N GLU A 27 3.90 -13.34 -17.15
CA GLU A 27 2.96 -13.93 -16.19
C GLU A 27 2.32 -12.91 -15.24
N VAL A 28 3.06 -11.87 -14.86
CA VAL A 28 2.57 -10.85 -13.92
C VAL A 28 1.89 -9.68 -14.63
N TYR A 29 2.52 -9.15 -15.68
CA TYR A 29 2.06 -7.95 -16.37
C TYR A 29 1.34 -8.22 -17.69
N ARG A 30 1.36 -9.47 -18.18
CA ARG A 30 0.79 -9.89 -19.47
C ARG A 30 1.42 -9.20 -20.69
N THR A 31 2.60 -8.63 -20.51
CA THR A 31 3.39 -7.99 -21.57
C THR A 31 4.86 -7.97 -21.19
N GLU A 32 5.73 -7.97 -22.19
CA GLU A 32 7.18 -7.75 -22.05
C GLU A 32 7.56 -6.31 -22.44
N ASP A 33 6.61 -5.51 -22.88
CA ASP A 33 6.86 -4.14 -23.32
C ASP A 33 7.36 -3.27 -22.18
N LYS A 34 8.56 -2.72 -22.33
CA LYS A 34 9.20 -1.83 -21.37
C LYS A 34 8.54 -0.44 -21.27
N ALA A 35 7.62 -0.10 -22.17
CA ALA A 35 6.75 1.08 -22.00
C ALA A 35 5.80 0.91 -20.81
N HIS A 36 5.49 -0.34 -20.43
CA HIS A 36 4.71 -0.62 -19.22
C HIS A 36 5.57 -0.36 -17.96
N PRO A 37 5.15 0.52 -17.03
CA PRO A 37 5.99 0.97 -15.90
C PRO A 37 6.42 -0.16 -14.97
N GLY A 38 5.58 -1.16 -14.75
CA GLY A 38 5.91 -2.35 -13.96
C GLY A 38 6.97 -3.21 -14.62
N VAL A 39 6.91 -3.38 -15.94
CA VAL A 39 7.91 -4.11 -16.75
C VAL A 39 9.23 -3.34 -16.77
N ALA A 40 9.19 -2.02 -17.01
CA ALA A 40 10.38 -1.18 -16.96
C ALA A 40 11.11 -1.31 -15.62
N ARG A 41 10.36 -1.29 -14.52
CA ARG A 41 10.90 -1.48 -13.17
C ARG A 41 11.51 -2.88 -13.00
N LEU A 42 10.82 -3.92 -13.48
CA LEU A 42 11.31 -5.31 -13.42
C LEU A 42 12.66 -5.46 -14.09
N TYR A 43 12.84 -4.89 -15.29
CA TYR A 43 14.10 -4.97 -16.03
C TYR A 43 15.23 -4.07 -15.47
N ARG A 44 14.89 -3.02 -14.70
CA ARG A 44 15.90 -2.20 -14.01
C ARG A 44 16.55 -2.90 -12.81
N HIS A 45 15.86 -3.86 -12.20
CA HIS A 45 16.39 -4.63 -11.09
C HIS A 45 17.23 -5.81 -11.58
N GLY A 46 18.27 -6.17 -10.82
CA GLY A 46 19.10 -7.33 -11.11
C GLY A 46 18.30 -8.64 -11.16
N SER A 47 18.80 -9.59 -11.93
CA SER A 47 18.17 -10.92 -12.06
C SER A 47 18.49 -11.88 -10.91
N THR A 48 19.46 -11.55 -10.07
CA THR A 48 19.84 -12.38 -8.92
C THR A 48 18.97 -12.05 -7.73
N LEU A 49 18.34 -13.07 -7.15
CA LEU A 49 17.53 -13.00 -5.94
C LEU A 49 18.17 -13.81 -4.83
N LEU A 50 17.92 -13.38 -3.60
CA LEU A 50 18.36 -14.05 -2.39
C LEU A 50 17.13 -14.47 -1.59
N GLY A 51 17.13 -15.69 -1.07
CA GLY A 51 16.14 -16.20 -0.13
C GLY A 51 16.79 -16.57 1.19
N GLY A 52 16.04 -16.44 2.27
CA GLY A 52 16.49 -16.81 3.62
C GLY A 52 15.80 -16.04 4.72
N ASP A 53 16.11 -16.40 5.96
CA ASP A 53 15.54 -15.79 7.15
C ASP A 53 16.07 -14.38 7.37
N ILE A 54 15.18 -13.48 7.82
CA ILE A 54 15.50 -12.07 8.05
C ILE A 54 15.24 -11.73 9.53
N TRP A 55 16.25 -11.14 10.17
CA TRP A 55 16.14 -10.55 11.50
C TRP A 55 16.14 -9.04 11.39
N LEU A 56 15.00 -8.43 11.75
CA LEU A 56 14.86 -6.97 11.76
C LEU A 56 15.65 -6.39 12.93
N LEU A 57 16.57 -5.46 12.64
CA LEU A 57 17.34 -4.70 13.63
C LEU A 57 16.69 -3.36 13.92
N ASN A 58 16.32 -2.65 12.88
CA ASN A 58 15.72 -1.33 12.95
C ASN A 58 14.53 -1.23 11.99
N TRP A 59 13.45 -0.59 12.43
CA TRP A 59 12.36 -0.27 11.53
C TRP A 59 12.81 0.76 10.49
N PRO A 60 12.48 0.55 9.20
CA PRO A 60 12.70 1.57 8.19
C PRO A 60 12.03 2.87 8.61
N GLN A 61 12.78 3.96 8.64
CA GLN A 61 12.21 5.25 8.98
C GLN A 61 11.26 5.70 7.85
N PRO A 62 10.03 6.09 8.18
CA PRO A 62 9.11 6.63 7.20
C PRO A 62 9.63 7.98 6.70
N ARG A 63 9.72 8.13 5.37
CA ARG A 63 10.14 9.42 4.78
C ARG A 63 8.98 10.41 4.69
N GLU A 64 7.76 9.89 4.52
CA GLU A 64 6.56 10.69 4.29
C GLU A 64 5.41 10.20 5.16
N PHE A 65 4.60 11.11 5.67
CA PHE A 65 3.36 10.86 6.43
C PHE A 65 3.53 9.88 7.60
N PRO A 66 4.50 10.11 8.51
CA PRO A 66 4.76 9.19 9.62
C PRO A 66 3.55 9.00 10.53
N GLU A 67 2.72 10.03 10.71
CA GLU A 67 1.51 10.04 11.55
C GLU A 67 0.41 9.13 11.01
N PHE A 68 0.38 8.89 9.69
CA PHE A 68 -0.58 8.01 9.02
C PHE A 68 -0.03 6.60 8.74
N ARG A 69 1.23 6.35 9.08
CA ARG A 69 1.85 5.03 8.89
C ARG A 69 1.56 4.12 10.07
N HIS A 70 0.63 3.22 9.89
CA HIS A 70 0.28 2.22 10.88
C HIS A 70 0.69 0.83 10.40
N THR A 71 1.17 0.02 11.34
CA THR A 71 1.33 -1.42 11.09
C THR A 71 -0.03 -2.12 11.15
N PRO A 72 -0.18 -3.33 10.55
CA PRO A 72 -1.39 -4.13 10.69
C PRO A 72 -1.82 -4.36 12.14
N ALA A 73 -0.87 -4.56 13.05
CA ALA A 73 -1.17 -4.73 14.46
C ALA A 73 -1.71 -3.45 15.12
N GLN A 74 -1.21 -2.28 14.70
CA GLN A 74 -1.70 -0.99 15.19
C GLN A 74 -3.13 -0.71 14.71
N THR A 75 -3.43 -0.88 13.42
CA THR A 75 -4.78 -0.65 12.89
C THR A 75 -5.79 -1.59 13.54
N ARG A 76 -5.48 -2.87 13.71
CA ARG A 76 -6.36 -3.81 14.42
C ARG A 76 -6.66 -3.36 15.85
N ARG A 77 -5.64 -2.88 16.59
CA ARG A 77 -5.87 -2.31 17.94
C ARG A 77 -6.72 -1.04 17.90
N MET A 78 -6.52 -0.16 16.90
CA MET A 78 -7.32 1.06 16.74
C MET A 78 -8.78 0.74 16.45
N PHE A 79 -9.06 -0.25 15.60
CA PHE A 79 -10.42 -0.72 15.31
C PHE A 79 -11.07 -1.32 16.56
N ALA A 80 -10.37 -2.18 17.30
CA ALA A 80 -10.88 -2.76 18.54
C ALA A 80 -11.22 -1.71 19.59
N ARG A 81 -10.37 -0.68 19.78
CA ARG A 81 -10.64 0.44 20.71
C ARG A 81 -11.87 1.26 20.32
N ARG A 82 -12.21 1.32 19.03
CA ARG A 82 -13.41 1.99 18.50
C ARG A 82 -14.65 1.08 18.48
N GLY A 83 -14.51 -0.18 18.89
CA GLY A 83 -15.59 -1.18 18.85
C GLY A 83 -15.96 -1.63 17.43
N TRP A 84 -15.11 -1.38 16.44
CA TRP A 84 -15.36 -1.76 15.05
C TRP A 84 -15.12 -3.26 14.85
N ARG A 85 -16.06 -3.93 14.22
CA ARG A 85 -16.00 -5.36 13.87
C ARG A 85 -15.96 -5.59 12.36
N ARG A 86 -16.70 -4.79 11.60
CA ARG A 86 -16.76 -4.83 10.14
C ARG A 86 -16.15 -3.55 9.60
N ILE A 87 -15.03 -3.67 8.93
CA ILE A 87 -14.28 -2.53 8.42
C ILE A 87 -14.14 -2.66 6.90
N VAL A 88 -14.56 -1.63 6.17
CA VAL A 88 -14.27 -1.52 4.75
C VAL A 88 -12.93 -0.82 4.55
N GLY A 89 -12.05 -1.43 3.75
CA GLY A 89 -10.78 -0.84 3.34
C GLY A 89 -10.90 -0.22 1.95
N PHE A 90 -10.69 1.07 1.84
CA PHE A 90 -10.73 1.77 0.56
C PHE A 90 -9.32 2.16 0.10
N LYS A 91 -8.85 1.49 -0.97
CA LYS A 91 -7.57 1.80 -1.62
C LYS A 91 -7.77 2.85 -2.70
N THR A 92 -6.96 3.88 -2.68
CA THR A 92 -6.92 4.87 -3.75
C THR A 92 -5.50 5.36 -4.02
N ARG A 93 -5.26 5.92 -5.18
CA ARG A 93 -4.10 6.72 -5.54
C ARG A 93 -4.50 8.07 -6.14
N ASN A 94 -5.79 8.37 -6.10
CA ASN A 94 -6.37 9.60 -6.61
C ASN A 94 -7.07 10.36 -5.49
N PRO A 95 -7.24 11.67 -5.58
CA PRO A 95 -8.13 12.41 -4.69
C PRO A 95 -9.53 11.81 -4.65
N ILE A 96 -10.21 11.94 -3.52
CA ILE A 96 -11.59 11.51 -3.40
C ILE A 96 -12.48 12.48 -4.19
N HIS A 97 -13.24 11.97 -5.13
CA HIS A 97 -14.29 12.70 -5.83
C HIS A 97 -15.66 12.09 -5.48
N ARG A 98 -16.73 12.72 -5.93
CA ARG A 98 -18.11 12.41 -5.54
C ARG A 98 -18.48 10.92 -5.70
N ALA A 99 -18.00 10.25 -6.76
CA ALA A 99 -18.27 8.81 -6.92
C ALA A 99 -17.57 7.95 -5.87
N HIS A 100 -16.34 8.30 -5.48
CA HIS A 100 -15.64 7.62 -4.40
C HIS A 100 -16.34 7.85 -3.06
N GLU A 101 -16.74 9.08 -2.77
CA GLU A 101 -17.50 9.44 -1.58
C GLU A 101 -18.81 8.64 -1.48
N TYR A 102 -19.55 8.54 -2.58
CA TYR A 102 -20.79 7.77 -2.65
C TYR A 102 -20.57 6.29 -2.28
N ILE A 103 -19.57 5.64 -2.91
CA ILE A 103 -19.24 4.23 -2.64
C ILE A 103 -18.82 4.04 -1.18
N GLN A 104 -18.01 4.94 -0.64
CA GLN A 104 -17.52 4.87 0.74
C GLN A 104 -18.66 5.04 1.74
N LYS A 105 -19.54 6.02 1.54
CA LYS A 105 -20.71 6.26 2.39
C LYS A 105 -21.70 5.11 2.32
N THR A 106 -21.98 4.58 1.13
CA THR A 106 -22.83 3.38 0.96
C THR A 106 -22.24 2.18 1.73
N ALA A 107 -20.93 1.99 1.69
CA ALA A 107 -20.28 0.92 2.46
C ALA A 107 -20.40 1.16 3.98
N LEU A 108 -20.34 2.41 4.44
CA LEU A 108 -20.52 2.76 5.85
C LEU A 108 -21.93 2.49 6.37
N GLU A 109 -22.95 2.35 5.53
CA GLU A 109 -24.30 1.95 5.96
C GLU A 109 -24.34 0.51 6.52
N ILE A 110 -23.43 -0.34 6.07
CA ILE A 110 -23.39 -1.77 6.42
C ILE A 110 -22.12 -2.21 7.17
N THR A 111 -21.19 -1.29 7.41
CA THR A 111 -19.94 -1.56 8.15
C THR A 111 -19.79 -0.59 9.32
N ASP A 112 -18.95 -0.94 10.29
CA ASP A 112 -18.75 -0.11 11.48
C ASP A 112 -17.76 1.03 11.21
N GLY A 113 -16.80 0.83 10.30
CA GLY A 113 -15.81 1.83 9.98
C GLY A 113 -15.19 1.69 8.59
N LEU A 114 -14.57 2.78 8.16
CA LEU A 114 -13.82 2.91 6.92
C LEU A 114 -12.34 3.14 7.23
N LEU A 115 -11.48 2.26 6.71
CA LEU A 115 -10.06 2.55 6.56
C LEU A 115 -9.83 3.17 5.18
N LEU A 116 -9.68 4.49 5.11
CA LEU A 116 -9.17 5.16 3.92
C LEU A 116 -7.66 4.94 3.86
N HIS A 117 -7.21 4.16 2.89
CA HIS A 117 -5.85 3.61 2.83
C HIS A 117 -5.17 3.92 1.49
N PRO A 118 -4.86 5.22 1.24
CA PRO A 118 -4.21 5.65 0.01
C PRO A 118 -2.80 5.08 -0.11
N LEU A 119 -2.42 4.79 -1.35
CA LEU A 119 -1.06 4.40 -1.69
C LEU A 119 -0.18 5.64 -1.81
N VAL A 120 0.94 5.65 -1.09
CA VAL A 120 1.89 6.79 -1.04
C VAL A 120 3.29 6.42 -1.54
N GLY A 121 3.51 5.21 -2.02
CA GLY A 121 4.76 4.83 -2.68
C GLY A 121 4.85 5.35 -4.12
N GLU A 122 5.87 4.90 -4.84
CA GLU A 122 6.12 5.29 -6.22
C GLU A 122 4.90 5.01 -7.13
N THR A 123 4.48 6.03 -7.87
CA THR A 123 3.41 5.99 -8.86
C THR A 123 3.92 6.54 -10.20
N LYS A 124 3.05 6.73 -11.19
CA LYS A 124 3.41 7.35 -12.45
C LYS A 124 3.71 8.83 -12.26
N ALA A 125 4.53 9.38 -13.17
CA ALA A 125 4.94 10.79 -13.13
C ALA A 125 3.77 11.78 -13.33
N ASP A 126 2.70 11.37 -14.00
CA ASP A 126 1.49 12.13 -14.24
C ASP A 126 0.41 11.98 -13.14
N ASP A 127 0.67 11.17 -12.12
CA ASP A 127 -0.22 11.07 -10.95
C ASP A 127 -0.10 12.35 -10.08
N ILE A 128 -1.20 12.71 -9.43
CA ILE A 128 -1.21 13.84 -8.48
C ILE A 128 -0.24 13.53 -7.31
N PRO A 129 0.63 14.48 -6.93
CA PRO A 129 1.57 14.31 -5.83
C PRO A 129 0.91 13.84 -4.53
N ALA A 130 1.64 13.03 -3.75
CA ALA A 130 1.08 12.39 -2.56
C ALA A 130 0.67 13.39 -1.48
N ASP A 131 1.41 14.49 -1.31
CA ASP A 131 1.11 15.57 -0.36
C ASP A 131 -0.20 16.27 -0.69
N VAL A 132 -0.43 16.61 -1.97
CA VAL A 132 -1.69 17.22 -2.43
C VAL A 132 -2.86 16.25 -2.22
N ARG A 133 -2.66 14.98 -2.50
CA ARG A 133 -3.70 13.95 -2.25
C ARG A 133 -4.02 13.82 -0.76
N MET A 134 -3.01 13.80 0.11
CA MET A 134 -3.21 13.71 1.55
C MET A 134 -3.99 14.89 2.09
N GLN A 135 -3.64 16.13 1.70
CA GLN A 135 -4.41 17.33 2.05
C GLN A 135 -5.89 17.21 1.64
N SER A 136 -6.14 16.68 0.43
CA SER A 136 -7.53 16.48 -0.03
C SER A 136 -8.28 15.44 0.80
N TYR A 137 -7.60 14.36 1.23
CA TYR A 137 -8.22 13.34 2.10
C TYR A 137 -8.54 13.91 3.48
N GLU A 138 -7.62 14.65 4.10
CA GLU A 138 -7.86 15.29 5.39
C GLU A 138 -9.04 16.26 5.33
N ALA A 139 -9.09 17.10 4.29
CA ALA A 139 -10.18 18.06 4.10
C ALA A 139 -11.54 17.35 3.97
N ILE A 140 -11.66 16.36 3.08
CA ILE A 140 -12.94 15.67 2.87
C ILE A 140 -13.36 14.85 4.09
N LEU A 141 -12.41 14.24 4.80
CA LEU A 141 -12.73 13.46 6.00
C LEU A 141 -13.20 14.37 7.15
N ARG A 142 -12.60 15.55 7.32
CA ARG A 142 -12.98 16.52 8.33
C ARG A 142 -14.39 17.06 8.11
N ASP A 143 -14.73 17.37 6.86
CA ASP A 143 -15.92 18.15 6.54
C ASP A 143 -17.13 17.29 6.14
N TYR A 144 -16.91 16.05 5.69
CA TYR A 144 -17.96 15.23 5.06
C TYR A 144 -18.13 13.82 5.65
N TYR A 145 -17.31 13.43 6.65
CA TYR A 145 -17.39 12.10 7.25
C TYR A 145 -17.51 12.16 8.77
N PRO A 146 -18.23 11.21 9.40
CA PRO A 146 -18.24 11.11 10.86
C PRO A 146 -16.85 10.67 11.35
N ALA A 147 -16.24 11.48 12.20
CA ALA A 147 -14.85 11.31 12.64
C ALA A 147 -14.61 10.01 13.41
N ASP A 148 -15.64 9.51 14.10
CA ASP A 148 -15.60 8.24 14.84
C ASP A 148 -15.71 7.01 13.95
N ARG A 149 -16.08 7.17 12.66
CA ARG A 149 -16.30 6.07 11.72
C ARG A 149 -15.26 5.98 10.61
N VAL A 150 -14.25 6.84 10.59
CA VAL A 150 -13.20 6.83 9.56
C VAL A 150 -11.81 6.83 10.20
N LEU A 151 -10.91 6.06 9.64
CA LEU A 151 -9.48 6.10 9.91
C LEU A 151 -8.73 6.35 8.61
N LEU A 152 -7.88 7.38 8.59
CA LEU A 152 -6.91 7.60 7.53
C LEU A 152 -5.61 6.89 7.89
N GLY A 153 -5.13 6.06 7.01
CA GLY A 153 -3.80 5.43 7.10
C GLY A 153 -3.18 5.36 5.72
N VAL A 154 -1.87 5.40 5.61
CA VAL A 154 -1.19 5.29 4.32
C VAL A 154 -0.66 3.89 4.07
N PHE A 155 -0.75 3.45 2.81
CA PHE A 155 -0.16 2.20 2.35
C PHE A 155 1.17 2.47 1.64
N PRO A 156 2.31 2.19 2.28
CA PRO A 156 3.63 2.54 1.75
C PRO A 156 4.12 1.52 0.72
N ALA A 157 3.37 1.34 -0.34
CA ALA A 157 3.69 0.43 -1.44
C ALA A 157 3.73 1.16 -2.77
N ALA A 158 4.62 0.75 -3.67
CA ALA A 158 4.66 1.25 -5.03
C ALA A 158 3.58 0.58 -5.88
N MET A 159 2.98 1.33 -6.80
CA MET A 159 2.11 0.77 -7.83
C MET A 159 2.91 -0.11 -8.79
N ARG A 160 2.34 -1.26 -9.14
CA ARG A 160 2.93 -2.21 -10.10
C ARG A 160 2.21 -2.21 -11.44
N TYR A 161 0.96 -1.75 -11.48
CA TYR A 161 0.10 -1.77 -12.66
C TYR A 161 -0.12 -3.20 -13.20
N ALA A 162 -0.18 -4.17 -12.29
CA ALA A 162 -0.28 -5.60 -12.59
C ALA A 162 -1.74 -6.11 -12.67
N GLY A 163 -2.70 -5.21 -12.89
CA GLY A 163 -4.11 -5.56 -13.11
C GLY A 163 -4.72 -6.38 -11.97
N PRO A 164 -5.39 -7.51 -12.28
CA PRO A 164 -6.09 -8.32 -11.27
C PRO A 164 -5.18 -8.85 -10.17
N ARG A 165 -3.93 -9.19 -10.47
CA ARG A 165 -2.96 -9.68 -9.47
C ARG A 165 -2.66 -8.61 -8.43
N GLU A 166 -2.51 -7.35 -8.85
CA GLU A 166 -2.30 -6.25 -7.93
C GLU A 166 -3.56 -5.94 -7.12
N ALA A 167 -4.74 -6.07 -7.70
CA ALA A 167 -6.00 -5.91 -6.97
C ALA A 167 -6.11 -6.94 -5.82
N ILE A 168 -5.80 -8.20 -6.09
CA ILE A 168 -5.78 -9.26 -5.08
C ILE A 168 -4.72 -8.97 -4.00
N PHE A 169 -3.51 -8.56 -4.38
CA PHE A 169 -2.47 -8.16 -3.44
C PHE A 169 -2.96 -7.03 -2.52
N HIS A 170 -3.59 -6.01 -3.08
CA HIS A 170 -4.15 -4.91 -2.31
C HIS A 170 -5.29 -5.34 -1.38
N ALA A 171 -6.14 -6.29 -1.78
CA ALA A 171 -7.18 -6.86 -0.93
C ALA A 171 -6.57 -7.65 0.25
N LEU A 172 -5.61 -8.53 -0.01
CA LEU A 172 -4.89 -9.29 1.02
C LEU A 172 -4.17 -8.36 2.01
N ALA A 173 -3.56 -7.27 1.52
CA ALA A 173 -2.96 -6.28 2.39
C ALA A 173 -4.01 -5.69 3.35
N ARG A 174 -5.20 -5.25 2.88
CA ARG A 174 -6.25 -4.70 3.74
C ARG A 174 -6.80 -5.72 4.73
N LYS A 175 -6.94 -6.97 4.32
CA LYS A 175 -7.25 -8.07 5.23
C LYS A 175 -6.22 -8.16 6.39
N ASN A 176 -4.93 -8.03 6.08
CA ASN A 176 -3.89 -8.01 7.11
C ASN A 176 -3.98 -6.78 8.01
N TYR A 177 -4.41 -5.64 7.49
CA TYR A 177 -4.68 -4.43 8.28
C TYR A 177 -5.97 -4.52 9.11
N GLY A 178 -6.78 -5.54 8.93
CA GLY A 178 -7.97 -5.82 9.75
C GLY A 178 -9.31 -5.51 9.10
N CYS A 179 -9.30 -5.24 7.77
CA CYS A 179 -10.54 -5.07 7.01
C CYS A 179 -11.19 -6.40 6.64
#